data_0cafc519b2da431453fac60ae847c9bc
#
_entry.id   0cafc519b2da431453fac60ae847c9bc
#
_cell.length_a   1.000
_cell.length_b   1.000
_cell.length_c   1.000
_cell.angle_alpha   90.00
_cell.angle_beta   90.00
_cell.angle_gamma   90.00
#
_symmetry.space_group_name_H-M   'P 1'
#
loop_
_entity.id
_entity.type
_entity.pdbx_description
1 polymer ?
#
loop_
_entity_poly.entity_id
_entity_poly.type
_entity_poly.pdbx_seq_one_letter_code
_entity_poly.pdbx_strand_id
1 'polypeptide(L)'
;MTKSLRIKLTALLLSVILLLSTLCGCKKVISLDEIPDYKRSAYVEINGGDPFFSEKEITDDAYEKYAPLDALGRCGVAIACIGIEIMPTEDRGEIASITPTGWEYGGISNNNTYDFVENKYVYNRCHLIGFQLAGENDNERNLITGTRYMNIEGMLPFENNVADYVKETGNHVMYRVTPIFNGLDYVARGVLMEGYSVEDNGRGISFCIYAYNVQPGVTIDYFTGVNVANGEDLPDIDIENDNRNEIADSGTNSDSNNGSSSGSSSGGSKDSFVDLPEHVGDASNCDYIFSVNSTKFHSPDATSCINKIKEENRRYFIGTKEELLENGYSACKNCKP
;
A
#
# COMPACT_ATOMS: atom_id res chain seq x y z
N MET A 1 6.79 6.09 61.09
CA MET A 1 5.97 6.80 60.05
C MET A 1 4.51 6.55 60.36
N THR A 2 3.75 7.56 60.68
CA THR A 2 2.36 7.44 61.10
C THR A 2 1.47 7.04 59.95
N LYS A 3 0.35 6.33 60.23
CA LYS A 3 -0.61 5.85 59.20
C LYS A 3 -1.10 6.99 58.29
N SER A 4 -1.28 8.19 58.84
CA SER A 4 -1.66 9.43 58.15
C SER A 4 -0.58 9.91 57.13
N LEU A 5 0.68 9.78 57.46
CA LEU A 5 1.79 10.20 56.60
C LEU A 5 1.92 9.24 55.39
N ARG A 6 1.67 7.94 55.59
CA ARG A 6 1.65 6.95 54.49
C ARG A 6 0.53 7.23 53.51
N ILE A 7 -0.69 7.53 53.98
CA ILE A 7 -1.84 7.86 53.14
C ILE A 7 -1.58 9.13 52.31
N LYS A 8 -0.99 10.15 52.91
CA LYS A 8 -0.64 11.40 52.20
C LYS A 8 0.45 11.16 51.14
N LEU A 9 1.44 10.31 51.45
CA LEU A 9 2.51 9.98 50.51
C LEU A 9 2.00 9.13 49.31
N THR A 10 1.10 8.17 49.56
CA THR A 10 0.48 7.38 48.49
C THR A 10 -0.45 8.23 47.62
N ALA A 11 -1.22 9.15 48.20
CA ALA A 11 -2.07 10.07 47.41
C ALA A 11 -1.22 11.03 46.55
N LEU A 12 -0.10 11.52 47.08
CA LEU A 12 0.84 12.35 46.33
C LEU A 12 1.50 11.57 45.19
N LEU A 13 1.90 10.31 45.42
CA LEU A 13 2.48 9.45 44.41
C LEU A 13 1.48 9.14 43.26
N LEU A 14 0.22 8.83 43.62
CA LEU A 14 -0.86 8.63 42.68
C LEU A 14 -1.16 9.88 41.84
N SER A 15 -1.17 11.07 42.45
CA SER A 15 -1.38 12.33 41.75
C SER A 15 -0.23 12.66 40.80
N VAL A 16 1.03 12.35 41.16
CA VAL A 16 2.19 12.52 40.28
C VAL A 16 2.17 11.54 39.14
N ILE A 17 1.76 10.29 39.36
CA ILE A 17 1.61 9.30 38.31
C ILE A 17 0.48 9.71 37.32
N LEU A 18 -0.64 10.24 37.86
CA LEU A 18 -1.73 10.75 37.04
C LEU A 18 -1.32 12.00 36.24
N LEU A 19 -0.50 12.90 36.81
CA LEU A 19 0.03 14.06 36.10
C LEU A 19 1.07 13.66 35.03
N LEU A 20 1.90 12.65 35.32
CA LEU A 20 2.87 12.14 34.34
C LEU A 20 2.19 11.43 33.16
N SER A 21 1.04 10.79 33.36
CA SER A 21 0.28 10.16 32.27
C SER A 21 -0.40 11.18 31.33
N THR A 22 -0.67 12.40 31.81
CA THR A 22 -1.22 13.49 30.97
C THR A 22 -0.14 14.27 30.21
N LEU A 23 1.15 14.09 30.55
CA LEU A 23 2.27 14.74 29.86
C LEU A 23 2.90 13.87 28.76
N CYS A 24 2.52 12.60 28.69
CA CYS A 24 2.86 11.77 27.53
C CYS A 24 1.85 12.10 26.43
N GLY A 25 2.16 13.08 25.61
CA GLY A 25 1.44 13.31 24.35
C GLY A 25 1.59 12.05 23.51
N CYS A 26 0.66 11.10 23.67
CA CYS A 26 0.59 9.94 22.82
C CYS A 26 0.41 10.46 21.40
N LYS A 27 1.41 10.28 20.53
CA LYS A 27 1.19 10.39 19.08
C LYS A 27 0.00 9.50 18.77
N LYS A 28 -1.06 10.06 18.23
CA LYS A 28 -2.20 9.25 17.81
C LYS A 28 -1.73 8.41 16.62
N VAL A 29 -1.63 7.10 16.83
CA VAL A 29 -1.39 6.12 15.76
C VAL A 29 -2.77 5.67 15.30
N ILE A 30 -3.13 5.97 14.07
CA ILE A 30 -4.36 5.47 13.44
C ILE A 30 -4.17 3.98 13.16
N SER A 31 -5.10 3.15 13.64
CA SER A 31 -5.16 1.73 13.32
C SER A 31 -6.07 1.48 12.10
N LEU A 32 -5.93 0.32 11.46
CA LEU A 32 -6.81 -0.05 10.35
C LEU A 32 -8.30 -0.07 10.73
N ASP A 33 -8.62 -0.43 11.97
CA ASP A 33 -10.00 -0.46 12.47
C ASP A 33 -10.66 0.94 12.53
N GLU A 34 -9.85 2.00 12.51
CA GLU A 34 -10.32 3.40 12.46
C GLU A 34 -10.47 3.91 11.01
N ILE A 35 -9.98 3.16 10.02
CA ILE A 35 -10.05 3.51 8.59
C ILE A 35 -11.39 2.99 8.03
N PRO A 36 -12.22 3.83 7.40
CA PRO A 36 -13.42 3.36 6.70
C PRO A 36 -13.08 2.35 5.59
N ASP A 37 -13.99 1.42 5.32
CA ASP A 37 -13.84 0.49 4.20
C ASP A 37 -13.75 1.24 2.86
N TYR A 38 -13.00 0.66 1.91
CA TYR A 38 -12.90 1.17 0.54
C TYR A 38 -14.28 1.21 -0.14
N LYS A 39 -14.66 2.37 -0.66
CA LYS A 39 -15.94 2.61 -1.37
C LYS A 39 -15.72 3.24 -2.75
N ARG A 40 -14.77 2.73 -3.53
CA ARG A 40 -14.44 3.22 -4.89
C ARG A 40 -13.90 4.66 -4.95
N SER A 41 -13.45 5.22 -3.83
CA SER A 41 -12.68 6.46 -3.79
C SER A 41 -11.23 6.12 -3.47
N ALA A 42 -10.28 6.68 -4.20
CA ALA A 42 -8.86 6.39 -3.99
C ALA A 42 -8.38 6.77 -2.58
N TYR A 43 -9.08 7.69 -1.94
CA TYR A 43 -8.78 8.14 -0.58
C TYR A 43 -10.05 8.44 0.21
N VAL A 44 -9.88 8.58 1.52
CA VAL A 44 -10.91 9.03 2.46
C VAL A 44 -10.31 10.04 3.42
N GLU A 45 -11.09 11.05 3.79
CA GLU A 45 -10.72 12.03 4.81
C GLU A 45 -10.70 11.38 6.20
N ILE A 46 -9.66 11.65 6.95
CA ILE A 46 -9.45 11.19 8.33
C ILE A 46 -9.45 12.41 9.26
N ASN A 47 -9.99 12.26 10.46
CA ASN A 47 -10.02 13.32 11.47
C ASN A 47 -10.66 14.63 11.00
N GLY A 48 -11.63 14.56 10.06
CA GLY A 48 -12.26 15.77 9.50
C GLY A 48 -11.31 16.63 8.67
N GLY A 49 -10.23 16.04 8.11
CA GLY A 49 -9.21 16.74 7.34
C GLY A 49 -8.12 17.39 8.20
N ASP A 50 -8.23 17.39 9.52
CA ASP A 50 -7.24 18.02 10.41
C ASP A 50 -6.03 17.10 10.63
N PRO A 51 -4.79 17.53 10.28
CA PRO A 51 -3.58 16.74 10.52
C PRO A 51 -3.24 16.65 12.01
N PHE A 52 -2.53 15.57 12.37
CA PHE A 52 -2.15 15.29 13.77
C PHE A 52 -0.80 15.90 14.17
N PHE A 53 -0.31 16.94 13.50
CA PHE A 53 0.91 17.63 13.92
C PHE A 53 0.71 18.32 15.27
N SER A 54 1.61 18.06 16.20
CA SER A 54 1.68 18.84 17.44
C SER A 54 2.41 20.17 17.18
N GLU A 55 2.13 21.18 18.00
CA GLU A 55 2.83 22.48 17.94
C GLU A 55 4.36 22.35 17.98
N LYS A 56 4.88 21.29 18.63
CA LYS A 56 6.33 21.04 18.74
C LYS A 56 6.95 20.41 17.49
N GLU A 57 6.12 19.83 16.63
CA GLU A 57 6.57 19.24 15.37
C GLU A 57 6.58 20.26 14.24
N ILE A 58 5.77 21.31 14.34
CA ILE A 58 5.65 22.36 13.33
C ILE A 58 6.90 23.24 13.35
N THR A 59 7.56 23.37 12.22
CA THR A 59 8.76 24.19 12.01
C THR A 59 8.77 24.72 10.58
N ASP A 60 9.47 25.84 10.38
CA ASP A 60 9.81 26.44 9.08
C ASP A 60 11.26 26.11 8.65
N ASP A 61 11.98 25.30 9.41
CA ASP A 61 13.27 24.74 9.01
C ASP A 61 13.01 23.56 8.04
N ALA A 62 13.42 23.68 6.78
CA ALA A 62 13.24 22.62 5.78
C ALA A 62 14.09 21.38 6.13
N TYR A 63 13.47 20.21 6.11
CA TYR A 63 14.12 18.91 6.36
C TYR A 63 13.30 17.77 5.79
N GLU A 64 13.93 16.60 5.64
CA GLU A 64 13.27 15.33 5.42
C GLU A 64 13.84 14.25 6.38
N LYS A 65 13.00 13.30 6.75
CA LYS A 65 13.38 12.21 7.66
C LYS A 65 12.54 10.98 7.40
N TYR A 66 13.21 9.85 7.30
CA TYR A 66 12.65 8.53 7.06
C TYR A 66 12.92 7.61 8.25
N ALA A 67 11.88 6.97 8.79
CA ALA A 67 12.04 5.99 9.84
C ALA A 67 12.90 4.80 9.33
N PRO A 68 13.67 4.14 10.20
CA PRO A 68 14.32 2.88 9.83
C PRO A 68 13.28 1.86 9.36
N LEU A 69 13.70 0.97 8.47
CA LEU A 69 12.88 -0.20 8.12
C LEU A 69 12.60 -1.03 9.39
N ASP A 70 11.43 -1.62 9.46
CA ASP A 70 11.06 -2.51 10.56
C ASP A 70 11.74 -3.90 10.44
N ALA A 71 11.41 -4.81 11.37
CA ALA A 71 12.00 -6.15 11.37
C ALA A 71 11.62 -7.02 10.15
N LEU A 72 10.58 -6.63 9.40
CA LEU A 72 10.16 -7.26 8.15
C LEU A 72 10.73 -6.55 6.92
N GLY A 73 11.54 -5.50 7.10
CA GLY A 73 12.08 -4.69 6.00
C GLY A 73 11.10 -3.66 5.43
N ARG A 74 9.98 -3.37 6.12
CA ARG A 74 8.93 -2.46 5.65
C ARG A 74 9.26 -1.03 6.02
N CYS A 75 8.87 -0.08 5.17
CA CYS A 75 8.98 1.34 5.46
C CYS A 75 8.12 1.75 6.66
N GLY A 76 8.66 2.65 7.47
CA GLY A 76 7.92 3.35 8.52
C GLY A 76 7.49 4.75 8.08
N VAL A 77 7.29 5.64 9.05
CA VAL A 77 6.86 7.02 8.80
C VAL A 77 7.94 7.79 8.04
N ALA A 78 7.53 8.47 6.98
CA ALA A 78 8.29 9.53 6.32
C ALA A 78 7.70 10.88 6.71
N ILE A 79 8.53 11.85 7.12
CA ILE A 79 8.12 13.19 7.54
C ILE A 79 9.09 14.23 7.01
N ALA A 80 8.57 15.35 6.54
CA ALA A 80 9.36 16.46 6.08
C ALA A 80 8.72 17.82 6.44
N CYS A 81 9.53 18.84 6.48
CA CYS A 81 9.11 20.22 6.29
C CYS A 81 9.51 20.60 4.86
N ILE A 82 8.55 20.58 3.95
CA ILE A 82 8.79 20.86 2.53
C ILE A 82 8.93 22.35 2.35
N GLY A 83 10.08 22.78 1.88
CA GLY A 83 10.39 24.13 1.45
C GLY A 83 11.14 24.10 0.11
N ILE A 84 11.27 25.26 -0.53
CA ILE A 84 11.95 25.36 -1.83
C ILE A 84 13.41 24.86 -1.77
N GLU A 85 14.00 24.84 -0.56
CA GLU A 85 15.39 24.47 -0.28
C GLU A 85 15.68 22.99 -0.51
N ILE A 86 14.66 22.13 -0.34
CA ILE A 86 14.79 20.67 -0.49
C ILE A 86 14.08 20.13 -1.72
N MET A 87 13.35 20.97 -2.45
CA MET A 87 12.75 20.58 -3.72
C MET A 87 13.83 20.22 -4.76
N PRO A 88 13.54 19.32 -5.71
CA PRO A 88 14.54 18.86 -6.67
C PRO A 88 15.07 20.01 -7.54
N THR A 89 16.37 20.03 -7.71
CA THR A 89 17.10 20.93 -8.63
C THR A 89 17.67 20.18 -9.83
N GLU A 90 17.57 18.85 -9.83
CA GLU A 90 18.05 17.95 -10.87
C GLU A 90 16.89 17.03 -11.34
N ASP A 91 17.06 16.44 -12.50
CA ASP A 91 16.14 15.48 -13.06
C ASP A 91 16.04 14.23 -12.18
N ARG A 92 14.88 13.60 -12.16
CA ARG A 92 14.66 12.36 -11.45
C ARG A 92 15.56 11.24 -12.00
N GLY A 93 16.21 10.53 -11.09
CA GLY A 93 17.05 9.37 -11.41
C GLY A 93 16.27 8.05 -11.44
N GLU A 94 16.99 6.97 -11.75
CA GLU A 94 16.45 5.61 -11.75
C GLU A 94 16.24 5.09 -10.33
N ILE A 95 15.11 4.38 -10.11
CA ILE A 95 14.77 3.76 -8.83
C ILE A 95 14.60 2.24 -8.91
N ALA A 96 14.90 1.65 -10.06
CA ALA A 96 14.72 0.22 -10.32
C ALA A 96 15.59 -0.70 -9.42
N SER A 97 16.68 -0.16 -8.85
CA SER A 97 17.55 -0.87 -7.90
C SER A 97 16.87 -1.20 -6.56
N ILE A 98 15.81 -0.49 -6.20
CA ILE A 98 15.12 -0.70 -4.93
C ILE A 98 13.99 -1.72 -5.12
N THR A 99 13.96 -2.74 -4.27
CA THR A 99 12.91 -3.76 -4.23
C THR A 99 12.13 -3.62 -2.90
N PRO A 100 11.03 -2.88 -2.88
CA PRO A 100 10.21 -2.75 -1.67
C PRO A 100 9.59 -4.09 -1.25
N THR A 101 9.20 -4.22 0.02
CA THR A 101 8.51 -5.43 0.49
C THR A 101 7.22 -5.69 -0.31
N GLY A 102 6.96 -6.98 -0.65
CA GLY A 102 5.80 -7.38 -1.45
C GLY A 102 5.93 -7.11 -2.96
N TRP A 103 7.04 -6.50 -3.44
CA TRP A 103 7.34 -6.36 -4.87
C TRP A 103 7.61 -7.71 -5.54
N GLU A 104 8.20 -8.62 -4.77
CA GLU A 104 8.51 -9.98 -5.18
C GLU A 104 8.06 -10.97 -4.10
N TYR A 105 7.69 -12.17 -4.52
CA TYR A 105 7.42 -13.28 -3.64
C TYR A 105 8.01 -14.56 -4.21
N GLY A 106 8.81 -15.27 -3.40
CA GLY A 106 9.51 -16.47 -3.86
C GLY A 106 10.48 -16.23 -5.03
N GLY A 107 11.01 -15.00 -5.18
CA GLY A 107 11.89 -14.61 -6.29
C GLY A 107 11.17 -14.31 -7.61
N ILE A 108 9.84 -14.17 -7.56
CA ILE A 108 9.01 -13.83 -8.72
C ILE A 108 8.43 -12.44 -8.49
N SER A 109 8.52 -11.58 -9.51
CA SER A 109 7.92 -10.24 -9.46
C SER A 109 6.40 -10.32 -9.38
N ASN A 110 5.83 -9.56 -8.45
CA ASN A 110 4.40 -9.39 -8.31
C ASN A 110 3.83 -8.24 -9.17
N ASN A 111 4.68 -7.52 -9.90
CA ASN A 111 4.24 -6.40 -10.74
C ASN A 111 3.61 -6.91 -12.05
N ASN A 112 2.43 -7.51 -11.91
CA ASN A 112 1.65 -8.05 -13.02
C ASN A 112 1.10 -6.93 -13.91
N THR A 113 0.83 -7.28 -15.16
CA THR A 113 0.23 -6.36 -16.14
C THR A 113 -1.21 -6.72 -16.44
N TYR A 114 -2.07 -5.70 -16.52
CA TYR A 114 -3.47 -5.83 -16.89
C TYR A 114 -3.83 -4.77 -17.92
N ASP A 115 -4.51 -5.14 -19.01
CA ASP A 115 -4.89 -4.21 -20.09
C ASP A 115 -5.84 -3.09 -19.64
N PHE A 116 -6.53 -3.30 -18.51
CA PHE A 116 -7.45 -2.32 -17.91
C PHE A 116 -6.77 -1.43 -16.85
N VAL A 117 -5.49 -1.62 -16.57
CA VAL A 117 -4.71 -0.73 -15.70
C VAL A 117 -3.97 0.26 -16.59
N GLU A 118 -4.04 1.54 -16.25
CA GLU A 118 -3.28 2.57 -16.93
C GLU A 118 -1.78 2.23 -16.90
N ASN A 119 -1.07 2.37 -18.01
CA ASN A 119 0.31 1.90 -18.19
C ASN A 119 0.54 0.41 -17.90
N LYS A 120 -0.56 -0.37 -17.77
CA LYS A 120 -0.63 -1.82 -17.60
C LYS A 120 -0.13 -2.38 -16.27
N TYR A 121 0.92 -1.85 -15.68
CA TYR A 121 1.51 -2.37 -14.44
C TYR A 121 0.69 -2.03 -13.20
N VAL A 122 0.39 -3.05 -12.38
CA VAL A 122 -0.42 -2.89 -11.17
C VAL A 122 0.32 -2.13 -10.08
N TYR A 123 1.64 -2.32 -9.96
CA TYR A 123 2.44 -1.70 -8.92
C TYR A 123 3.42 -0.66 -9.46
N ASN A 124 3.62 0.36 -8.66
CA ASN A 124 4.68 1.35 -8.77
C ASN A 124 5.60 1.21 -7.54
N ARG A 125 6.88 1.51 -7.69
CA ARG A 125 7.75 1.85 -6.57
C ARG A 125 7.33 3.22 -6.10
N CYS A 126 6.37 3.24 -5.15
CA CYS A 126 5.66 4.43 -4.74
C CYS A 126 6.47 5.15 -3.67
N HIS A 127 6.85 6.41 -3.93
CA HIS A 127 7.47 7.25 -2.91
C HIS A 127 6.46 7.60 -1.82
N LEU A 128 6.87 7.58 -0.55
CA LEU A 128 6.09 8.14 0.55
C LEU A 128 6.13 9.67 0.51
N ILE A 129 7.31 10.25 0.33
CA ILE A 129 7.48 11.67 0.00
C ILE A 129 7.92 11.72 -1.45
N GLY A 130 7.06 12.25 -2.33
CA GLY A 130 7.30 12.30 -3.76
C GLY A 130 8.58 13.04 -4.11
N PHE A 131 9.29 12.59 -5.17
CA PHE A 131 10.52 13.22 -5.65
C PHE A 131 10.35 14.74 -5.87
N GLN A 132 9.21 15.16 -6.40
CA GLN A 132 8.90 16.58 -6.63
C GLN A 132 8.89 17.44 -5.36
N LEU A 133 8.78 16.84 -4.18
CA LEU A 133 8.69 17.54 -2.90
C LEU A 133 10.04 17.70 -2.20
N ALA A 134 10.91 16.66 -2.26
CA ALA A 134 12.14 16.64 -1.48
C ALA A 134 13.38 16.22 -2.29
N GLY A 135 13.26 15.94 -3.60
CA GLY A 135 14.39 15.55 -4.43
C GLY A 135 15.00 14.18 -4.09
N GLU A 136 14.42 13.45 -3.11
CA GLU A 136 14.90 12.14 -2.67
C GLU A 136 14.51 11.07 -3.69
N ASN A 137 15.47 10.38 -4.28
CA ASN A 137 15.24 9.46 -5.41
C ASN A 137 15.17 7.99 -4.99
N ASP A 138 16.30 7.33 -4.75
CA ASP A 138 16.47 5.89 -4.59
C ASP A 138 16.65 5.45 -3.11
N ASN A 139 15.90 6.02 -2.22
CA ASN A 139 15.92 5.70 -0.80
C ASN A 139 14.98 4.53 -0.48
N GLU A 140 15.53 3.39 -0.04
CA GLU A 140 14.76 2.20 0.36
C GLU A 140 13.73 2.47 1.47
N ARG A 141 13.92 3.52 2.29
CA ARG A 141 13.02 3.92 3.39
C ARG A 141 11.88 4.81 2.93
N ASN A 142 11.92 5.24 1.68
CA ASN A 142 10.93 6.11 1.06
C ASN A 142 10.09 5.40 -0.02
N LEU A 143 10.40 4.15 -0.36
CA LEU A 143 9.76 3.43 -1.45
C LEU A 143 8.97 2.22 -0.94
N ILE A 144 7.68 2.16 -1.27
CA ILE A 144 6.81 1.03 -0.97
C ILE A 144 6.23 0.42 -2.25
N THR A 145 5.76 -0.83 -2.17
CA THR A 145 4.94 -1.43 -3.20
C THR A 145 3.55 -0.81 -3.14
N GLY A 146 3.29 0.16 -4.00
CA GLY A 146 2.02 0.86 -4.12
C GLY A 146 1.34 0.56 -5.44
N THR A 147 0.00 0.50 -5.44
CA THR A 147 -0.75 0.34 -6.69
C THR A 147 -0.66 1.61 -7.53
N ARG A 148 -0.81 1.45 -8.85
CA ARG A 148 -0.93 2.59 -9.78
C ARG A 148 -2.06 3.52 -9.33
N TYR A 149 -3.21 2.97 -8.98
CA TYR A 149 -4.37 3.73 -8.53
C TYR A 149 -4.10 4.54 -7.26
N MET A 150 -3.50 3.91 -6.22
CA MET A 150 -3.12 4.66 -5.03
C MET A 150 -2.15 5.80 -5.36
N ASN A 151 -1.12 5.51 -6.16
CA ASN A 151 -0.08 6.48 -6.49
C ASN A 151 -0.65 7.70 -7.23
N ILE A 152 -1.48 7.47 -8.26
CA ILE A 152 -1.97 8.53 -9.16
C ILE A 152 -3.23 9.20 -8.63
N GLU A 153 -4.22 8.41 -8.20
CA GLU A 153 -5.52 8.95 -7.78
C GLU A 153 -5.58 9.24 -6.27
N GLY A 154 -4.79 8.50 -5.49
CA GLY A 154 -4.77 8.64 -4.03
C GLY A 154 -3.77 9.67 -3.52
N MET A 155 -2.53 9.64 -3.98
CA MET A 155 -1.43 10.43 -3.41
C MET A 155 -1.09 11.67 -4.24
N LEU A 156 -0.89 11.52 -5.54
CA LEU A 156 -0.38 12.57 -6.43
C LEU A 156 -1.17 13.89 -6.36
N PRO A 157 -2.51 13.94 -6.25
CA PRO A 157 -3.23 15.20 -6.14
C PRO A 157 -2.82 16.03 -4.91
N PHE A 158 -2.55 15.39 -3.79
CA PHE A 158 -2.09 16.05 -2.56
C PHE A 158 -0.63 16.50 -2.66
N GLU A 159 0.21 15.68 -3.27
CA GLU A 159 1.61 16.03 -3.55
C GLU A 159 1.70 17.25 -4.48
N ASN A 160 0.91 17.28 -5.54
CA ASN A 160 0.85 18.42 -6.46
C ASN A 160 0.41 19.69 -5.74
N ASN A 161 -0.64 19.64 -4.93
CA ASN A 161 -1.10 20.78 -4.15
C ASN A 161 -0.01 21.33 -3.23
N VAL A 162 0.76 20.45 -2.56
CA VAL A 162 1.89 20.86 -1.71
C VAL A 162 3.00 21.49 -2.55
N ALA A 163 3.37 20.85 -3.67
CA ALA A 163 4.42 21.36 -4.56
C ALA A 163 4.08 22.74 -5.14
N ASP A 164 2.85 22.90 -5.59
CA ASP A 164 2.37 24.16 -6.17
C ASP A 164 2.33 25.25 -5.10
N TYR A 165 1.79 24.98 -3.91
CA TYR A 165 1.76 25.92 -2.80
C TYR A 165 3.16 26.41 -2.42
N VAL A 166 4.13 25.51 -2.26
CA VAL A 166 5.51 25.88 -1.92
C VAL A 166 6.14 26.72 -3.01
N LYS A 167 5.97 26.37 -4.29
CA LYS A 167 6.51 27.13 -5.44
C LYS A 167 5.88 28.52 -5.58
N GLU A 168 4.58 28.63 -5.33
CA GLU A 168 3.85 29.89 -5.49
C GLU A 168 4.09 30.88 -4.35
N THR A 169 4.21 30.37 -3.12
CA THR A 169 4.26 31.21 -1.92
C THR A 169 5.66 31.36 -1.34
N GLY A 170 6.56 30.38 -1.56
CA GLY A 170 7.82 30.25 -0.85
C GLY A 170 7.66 29.83 0.62
N ASN A 171 6.46 29.49 1.07
CA ASN A 171 6.17 29.05 2.41
C ASN A 171 6.45 27.54 2.56
N HIS A 172 6.52 27.07 3.81
CA HIS A 172 6.80 25.69 4.15
C HIS A 172 5.53 24.88 4.42
N VAL A 173 5.61 23.56 4.17
CA VAL A 173 4.53 22.62 4.47
C VAL A 173 5.09 21.46 5.29
N MET A 174 4.60 21.29 6.52
CA MET A 174 4.77 20.03 7.23
C MET A 174 4.03 18.93 6.46
N TYR A 175 4.75 17.88 6.08
CA TYR A 175 4.22 16.77 5.30
C TYR A 175 4.62 15.45 5.95
N ARG A 176 3.66 14.54 6.15
CA ARG A 176 3.92 13.24 6.77
C ARG A 176 3.14 12.15 6.06
N VAL A 177 3.81 11.05 5.76
CA VAL A 177 3.19 9.85 5.19
C VAL A 177 3.52 8.65 6.05
N THR A 178 2.46 7.95 6.49
CA THR A 178 2.57 6.77 7.35
C THR A 178 1.96 5.57 6.63
N PRO A 179 2.77 4.62 6.15
CA PRO A 179 2.24 3.37 5.60
C PRO A 179 1.62 2.53 6.71
N ILE A 180 0.43 1.98 6.46
CA ILE A 180 -0.32 1.19 7.44
C ILE A 180 -0.41 -0.25 6.96
N PHE A 181 0.19 -1.16 7.73
CA PHE A 181 0.21 -2.59 7.47
C PHE A 181 -0.73 -3.32 8.43
N ASN A 182 -1.27 -4.46 8.00
CA ASN A 182 -1.99 -5.37 8.88
C ASN A 182 -1.06 -6.51 9.29
N GLY A 183 -0.77 -6.62 10.59
CA GLY A 183 0.05 -7.70 11.12
C GLY A 183 1.36 -7.92 10.35
N LEU A 184 1.50 -9.08 9.69
CA LEU A 184 2.69 -9.49 8.96
C LEU A 184 2.65 -9.16 7.45
N ASP A 185 1.68 -8.40 6.97
CA ASP A 185 1.60 -8.02 5.56
C ASP A 185 2.89 -7.36 5.06
N TYR A 186 3.38 -7.77 3.88
CA TYR A 186 4.52 -7.12 3.22
C TYR A 186 4.13 -5.92 2.39
N VAL A 187 2.85 -5.81 2.00
CA VAL A 187 2.29 -4.66 1.28
C VAL A 187 1.43 -3.83 2.22
N ALA A 188 1.63 -2.52 2.26
CA ALA A 188 0.78 -1.63 3.05
C ALA A 188 -0.66 -1.67 2.56
N ARG A 189 -1.64 -1.65 3.47
CA ARG A 189 -3.06 -1.53 3.14
C ARG A 189 -3.41 -0.17 2.54
N GLY A 190 -2.58 0.81 2.80
CA GLY A 190 -2.63 2.18 2.31
C GLY A 190 -1.69 3.07 3.10
N VAL A 191 -1.77 4.36 2.85
CA VAL A 191 -0.96 5.37 3.54
C VAL A 191 -1.83 6.47 4.12
N LEU A 192 -1.54 6.86 5.37
CA LEU A 192 -2.08 8.07 5.97
C LEU A 192 -1.17 9.23 5.53
N MET A 193 -1.75 10.21 4.86
CA MET A 193 -1.06 11.40 4.40
C MET A 193 -1.57 12.63 5.14
N GLU A 194 -0.66 13.48 5.58
CA GLU A 194 -0.96 14.70 6.32
C GLU A 194 -0.15 15.86 5.77
N GLY A 195 -0.78 17.01 5.60
CA GLY A 195 -0.15 18.25 5.16
C GLY A 195 -0.63 19.43 5.97
N TYR A 196 0.28 20.39 6.27
CA TYR A 196 -0.04 21.60 7.02
C TYR A 196 0.91 22.74 6.63
N SER A 197 0.39 23.82 6.04
CA SER A 197 1.21 25.00 5.73
C SER A 197 1.56 25.79 6.99
N VAL A 198 2.84 26.10 7.13
CA VAL A 198 3.41 26.59 8.40
C VAL A 198 3.10 28.07 8.63
N GLU A 199 3.53 28.94 7.74
CA GLU A 199 3.52 30.39 7.95
C GLU A 199 2.12 30.99 7.98
N ASP A 200 1.17 30.33 7.33
CA ASP A 200 -0.23 30.78 7.30
C ASP A 200 -1.14 30.00 8.24
N ASN A 201 -0.57 29.10 9.06
CA ASN A 201 -1.28 28.27 10.04
C ASN A 201 -2.36 27.40 9.41
N GLY A 202 -2.00 26.66 8.36
CA GLY A 202 -2.85 25.68 7.69
C GLY A 202 -3.91 26.28 6.76
N ARG A 203 -3.84 27.57 6.43
CA ARG A 203 -4.85 28.19 5.55
C ARG A 203 -4.66 27.84 4.08
N GLY A 204 -3.44 27.63 3.64
CA GLY A 204 -3.13 27.22 2.27
C GLY A 204 -3.23 25.71 2.10
N ILE A 205 -2.55 24.97 2.97
CA ILE A 205 -2.56 23.52 2.99
C ILE A 205 -2.95 23.02 4.38
N SER A 206 -4.06 22.28 4.46
CA SER A 206 -4.43 21.47 5.63
C SER A 206 -5.20 20.26 5.16
N PHE A 207 -4.63 19.05 5.36
CA PHE A 207 -5.32 17.81 5.06
C PHE A 207 -4.82 16.65 5.93
N CYS A 208 -5.71 15.70 6.17
CA CYS A 208 -5.43 14.39 6.72
C CYS A 208 -6.30 13.38 5.97
N ILE A 209 -5.67 12.55 5.15
CA ILE A 209 -6.36 11.54 4.33
C ILE A 209 -5.68 10.18 4.44
N TYR A 210 -6.46 9.14 4.18
CA TYR A 210 -5.94 7.79 3.95
C TYR A 210 -6.14 7.41 2.50
N ALA A 211 -5.03 7.19 1.78
CA ALA A 211 -5.04 6.68 0.42
C ALA A 211 -4.99 5.15 0.44
N TYR A 212 -5.98 4.50 -0.19
CA TYR A 212 -6.12 3.05 -0.21
C TYR A 212 -5.15 2.41 -1.20
N ASN A 213 -4.37 1.43 -0.75
CA ASN A 213 -3.50 0.66 -1.64
C ASN A 213 -4.28 -0.46 -2.33
N VAL A 214 -5.21 -0.09 -3.18
CA VAL A 214 -6.05 -0.96 -3.99
C VAL A 214 -5.85 -0.65 -5.47
N GLN A 215 -6.16 -1.62 -6.34
CA GLN A 215 -6.28 -1.38 -7.77
C GLN A 215 -7.65 -1.88 -8.20
N PRO A 216 -8.54 -1.01 -8.73
CA PRO A 216 -9.83 -1.44 -9.25
C PRO A 216 -9.68 -2.57 -10.26
N GLY A 217 -10.52 -3.59 -10.13
CA GLY A 217 -10.46 -4.79 -10.98
C GLY A 217 -9.36 -5.80 -10.60
N VAL A 218 -8.61 -5.56 -9.51
CA VAL A 218 -7.54 -6.46 -9.04
C VAL A 218 -7.75 -6.81 -7.58
N THR A 219 -7.63 -8.08 -7.25
CA THR A 219 -7.49 -8.57 -5.87
C THR A 219 -6.03 -8.68 -5.51
N ILE A 220 -5.64 -8.18 -4.35
CA ILE A 220 -4.27 -8.16 -3.84
C ILE A 220 -4.19 -8.99 -2.57
N ASP A 221 -3.29 -9.95 -2.54
CA ASP A 221 -2.81 -10.57 -1.30
C ASP A 221 -1.74 -9.67 -0.68
N TYR A 222 -2.09 -8.96 0.36
CA TYR A 222 -1.19 -7.99 1.01
C TYR A 222 -0.06 -8.67 1.80
N PHE A 223 -0.23 -9.93 2.18
CA PHE A 223 0.84 -10.68 2.86
C PHE A 223 2.01 -10.93 1.91
N THR A 224 1.75 -11.29 0.65
CA THR A 224 2.77 -11.63 -0.33
C THR A 224 3.02 -10.56 -1.39
N GLY A 225 2.00 -9.72 -1.69
CA GLY A 225 1.97 -8.82 -2.84
C GLY A 225 1.45 -9.47 -4.13
N VAL A 226 1.16 -10.76 -4.11
CA VAL A 226 0.56 -11.47 -5.26
C VAL A 226 -0.80 -10.85 -5.58
N ASN A 227 -1.15 -10.77 -6.86
CA ASN A 227 -2.38 -10.12 -7.28
C ASN A 227 -2.97 -10.75 -8.54
N VAL A 228 -4.28 -10.62 -8.70
CA VAL A 228 -5.05 -11.19 -9.82
C VAL A 228 -6.21 -10.30 -10.21
N ALA A 229 -6.61 -10.36 -11.48
CA ALA A 229 -7.84 -9.70 -11.95
C ALA A 229 -9.06 -10.38 -11.32
N ASN A 230 -9.95 -9.59 -10.69
CA ASN A 230 -11.15 -10.10 -10.03
C ASN A 230 -12.45 -9.89 -10.83
N GLY A 231 -12.36 -9.16 -11.95
CA GLY A 231 -13.50 -8.85 -12.81
C GLY A 231 -14.48 -7.82 -12.24
N GLU A 232 -14.08 -7.05 -11.23
CA GLU A 232 -14.85 -5.89 -10.77
C GLU A 232 -14.87 -4.80 -11.84
N ASP A 233 -16.00 -4.06 -11.90
CA ASP A 233 -16.11 -2.89 -12.76
C ASP A 233 -15.14 -1.81 -12.29
N LEU A 234 -14.41 -1.23 -13.24
CA LEU A 234 -13.55 -0.09 -12.98
C LEU A 234 -14.41 1.14 -12.64
N PRO A 235 -13.98 2.03 -11.72
CA PRO A 235 -14.60 3.34 -11.58
C PRO A 235 -14.46 4.12 -12.89
N ASP A 236 -15.50 4.90 -13.25
CA ASP A 236 -15.41 5.86 -14.34
C ASP A 236 -14.35 6.91 -13.97
N ILE A 237 -13.20 6.83 -14.60
CA ILE A 237 -12.12 7.79 -14.45
C ILE A 237 -12.23 8.77 -15.61
N ASP A 238 -12.53 10.03 -15.32
CA ASP A 238 -12.51 11.12 -16.33
C ASP A 238 -11.05 11.38 -16.76
N ILE A 239 -10.66 10.77 -17.88
CA ILE A 239 -9.30 10.85 -18.44
C ILE A 239 -9.05 12.19 -19.18
N GLU A 240 -10.09 13.02 -19.38
CA GLU A 240 -10.03 14.16 -20.31
C GLU A 240 -9.14 15.34 -19.92
N ASN A 241 -8.53 15.38 -18.72
CA ASN A 241 -7.79 16.59 -18.27
C ASN A 241 -6.48 16.30 -17.55
N ASP A 242 -5.76 15.24 -17.89
CA ASP A 242 -4.68 14.77 -17.05
C ASP A 242 -3.26 15.08 -17.57
N ASN A 243 -2.74 16.24 -17.18
CA ASN A 243 -1.30 16.53 -17.24
C ASN A 243 -0.47 15.72 -16.20
N ARG A 244 -1.12 14.85 -15.42
CA ARG A 244 -0.50 14.02 -14.36
C ARG A 244 0.37 12.89 -14.92
N ASN A 245 0.14 12.52 -16.20
CA ASN A 245 0.84 11.42 -16.85
C ASN A 245 2.36 11.66 -17.00
N GLU A 246 2.81 12.91 -17.14
CA GLU A 246 4.23 13.19 -17.35
C GLU A 246 5.08 12.95 -16.08
N ILE A 247 4.53 13.24 -14.89
CA ILE A 247 5.26 13.11 -13.62
C ILE A 247 5.25 11.68 -13.11
N ALA A 248 4.15 10.97 -13.30
CA ALA A 248 4.01 9.58 -12.81
C ALA A 248 4.70 8.56 -13.73
N ASP A 249 4.82 8.85 -15.04
CA ASP A 249 5.42 7.93 -16.01
C ASP A 249 6.93 7.82 -15.88
N SER A 250 7.60 8.82 -15.27
CA SER A 250 9.05 8.76 -15.00
C SER A 250 9.45 7.71 -13.95
N GLY A 251 8.49 7.07 -13.28
CA GLY A 251 8.71 5.99 -12.31
C GLY A 251 8.38 4.58 -12.81
N THR A 252 7.85 4.47 -14.03
CA THR A 252 7.53 3.18 -14.62
C THR A 252 8.74 2.60 -15.33
N ASN A 253 9.14 1.48 -14.87
CA ASN A 253 10.07 0.49 -15.41
C ASN A 253 10.46 0.68 -16.87
N SER A 254 11.70 1.04 -17.07
CA SER A 254 12.45 0.66 -18.27
C SER A 254 12.96 -0.78 -18.15
N ASP A 255 12.06 -1.74 -17.93
CA ASP A 255 12.33 -3.14 -18.23
C ASP A 255 11.98 -3.42 -19.69
N SER A 256 12.58 -2.67 -20.62
CA SER A 256 12.67 -3.05 -22.01
C SER A 256 13.84 -4.02 -22.17
N ASN A 257 13.63 -5.26 -21.78
CA ASN A 257 14.44 -6.34 -22.25
C ASN A 257 14.05 -6.72 -23.69
N ASN A 258 14.75 -6.10 -24.62
CA ASN A 258 14.88 -6.59 -25.98
C ASN A 258 15.99 -7.66 -25.95
N GLY A 259 15.63 -8.92 -25.94
CA GLY A 259 16.53 -10.04 -25.95
C GLY A 259 15.83 -11.31 -26.41
N SER A 260 15.67 -11.47 -27.73
CA SER A 260 15.49 -12.79 -28.33
C SER A 260 16.61 -13.71 -27.90
N SER A 261 16.28 -14.79 -27.20
CA SER A 261 16.89 -16.10 -27.48
C SER A 261 16.11 -17.22 -26.79
N SER A 262 15.82 -18.18 -27.60
CA SER A 262 15.35 -19.53 -27.35
C SER A 262 16.10 -20.26 -26.24
N GLY A 263 15.36 -21.03 -25.41
CA GLY A 263 15.98 -22.18 -24.78
C GLY A 263 15.35 -22.63 -23.48
N SER A 264 14.61 -23.75 -23.57
CA SER A 264 14.45 -24.84 -22.59
C SER A 264 13.95 -24.57 -21.19
N SER A 265 12.71 -24.99 -21.01
CA SER A 265 12.14 -25.79 -19.90
C SER A 265 13.02 -26.11 -18.70
N SER A 266 12.63 -25.63 -17.54
CA SER A 266 12.53 -26.45 -16.35
C SER A 266 11.39 -25.94 -15.49
N GLY A 267 10.44 -26.85 -15.18
CA GLY A 267 9.23 -26.57 -14.40
C GLY A 267 9.59 -26.12 -13.00
N GLY A 268 9.15 -24.93 -12.65
CA GLY A 268 9.04 -24.44 -11.29
C GLY A 268 7.56 -24.30 -10.99
N SER A 269 7.09 -25.06 -10.01
CA SER A 269 5.75 -25.02 -9.46
C SER A 269 5.40 -23.60 -9.06
N LYS A 270 4.35 -23.04 -9.67
CA LYS A 270 3.76 -21.77 -9.23
C LYS A 270 2.65 -22.07 -8.23
N ASP A 271 3.04 -22.21 -6.96
CA ASP A 271 2.09 -22.20 -5.86
C ASP A 271 1.81 -20.76 -5.49
N SER A 272 0.65 -20.23 -5.87
CA SER A 272 0.12 -19.01 -5.27
C SER A 272 -1.31 -18.74 -5.70
N PHE A 273 -2.24 -19.35 -5.05
CA PHE A 273 -3.57 -18.82 -4.82
C PHE A 273 -3.97 -19.26 -3.43
N VAL A 274 -4.16 -18.29 -2.53
CA VAL A 274 -4.60 -18.48 -1.16
C VAL A 274 -3.71 -19.46 -0.38
N ASP A 275 -2.97 -18.93 0.59
CA ASP A 275 -2.44 -19.73 1.67
C ASP A 275 -3.60 -20.39 2.41
N LEU A 276 -3.90 -21.60 1.96
CA LEU A 276 -4.57 -22.60 2.76
C LEU A 276 -3.54 -23.71 3.02
N PRO A 277 -2.50 -23.48 3.87
CA PRO A 277 -1.40 -24.41 4.05
C PRO A 277 -1.83 -25.77 4.64
N GLU A 278 -3.08 -25.89 5.07
CA GLU A 278 -3.64 -27.12 5.64
C GLU A 278 -4.51 -27.92 4.64
N HIS A 279 -4.74 -27.41 3.41
CA HIS A 279 -5.74 -27.96 2.50
C HIS A 279 -5.23 -28.26 1.09
N VAL A 280 -3.94 -28.46 0.91
CA VAL A 280 -3.35 -28.81 -0.40
C VAL A 280 -3.62 -30.28 -0.72
N GLY A 281 -4.39 -30.51 -1.79
CA GLY A 281 -4.58 -31.83 -2.39
C GLY A 281 -3.64 -32.09 -3.56
N ASP A 282 -3.84 -33.20 -4.20
CA ASP A 282 -3.22 -33.57 -5.47
C ASP A 282 -4.27 -34.07 -6.49
N ALA A 283 -3.84 -34.39 -7.69
CA ALA A 283 -4.73 -34.84 -8.76
C ALA A 283 -5.53 -36.12 -8.42
N SER A 284 -5.08 -36.92 -7.44
CA SER A 284 -5.73 -38.15 -7.02
C SER A 284 -6.57 -38.01 -5.75
N ASN A 285 -6.40 -36.90 -5.02
CA ASN A 285 -7.09 -36.64 -3.76
C ASN A 285 -7.34 -35.11 -3.62
N CYS A 286 -8.51 -34.67 -4.09
CA CYS A 286 -8.97 -33.29 -3.93
C CYS A 286 -10.50 -33.23 -3.98
N ASP A 287 -11.08 -32.25 -3.32
CA ASP A 287 -12.50 -31.96 -3.33
C ASP A 287 -12.85 -30.94 -4.45
N TYR A 288 -11.91 -30.05 -4.76
CA TYR A 288 -12.07 -29.04 -5.81
C TYR A 288 -10.77 -28.81 -6.58
N ILE A 289 -10.94 -28.40 -7.85
CA ILE A 289 -9.84 -28.01 -8.76
C ILE A 289 -10.10 -26.60 -9.29
N PHE A 290 -9.07 -25.78 -9.31
CA PHE A 290 -9.12 -24.43 -9.90
C PHE A 290 -7.83 -24.11 -10.68
N SER A 291 -7.85 -23.03 -11.45
CA SER A 291 -6.68 -22.55 -12.18
C SER A 291 -5.97 -21.49 -11.35
N VAL A 292 -4.64 -21.47 -11.36
CA VAL A 292 -3.83 -20.36 -10.79
C VAL A 292 -4.23 -18.98 -11.34
N ASN A 293 -4.93 -18.93 -12.45
CA ASN A 293 -5.35 -17.69 -13.10
C ASN A 293 -6.86 -17.44 -12.96
N SER A 294 -7.54 -18.06 -11.98
CA SER A 294 -8.99 -17.94 -11.83
C SER A 294 -9.45 -18.21 -10.41
N THR A 295 -10.38 -17.40 -9.92
CA THR A 295 -11.09 -17.64 -8.65
C THR A 295 -12.25 -18.64 -8.80
N LYS A 296 -12.41 -19.28 -9.96
CA LYS A 296 -13.48 -20.27 -10.17
C LYS A 296 -13.01 -21.67 -9.85
N PHE A 297 -13.69 -22.32 -8.93
CA PHE A 297 -13.45 -23.70 -8.60
C PHE A 297 -14.42 -24.65 -9.33
N HIS A 298 -13.95 -25.88 -9.54
CA HIS A 298 -14.62 -26.93 -10.30
C HIS A 298 -14.64 -28.23 -9.48
N SER A 299 -15.67 -29.04 -9.71
CA SER A 299 -15.65 -30.44 -9.24
C SER A 299 -14.54 -31.23 -9.94
N PRO A 300 -13.82 -32.14 -9.23
CA PRO A 300 -12.83 -33.03 -9.85
C PRO A 300 -13.41 -33.87 -10.99
N ASP A 301 -14.70 -34.20 -10.94
CA ASP A 301 -15.39 -34.97 -11.98
C ASP A 301 -15.73 -34.17 -13.23
N ALA A 302 -15.55 -32.86 -13.19
CA ALA A 302 -15.92 -31.95 -14.29
C ALA A 302 -14.86 -31.93 -15.41
N THR A 303 -14.57 -33.06 -16.02
CA THR A 303 -13.50 -33.22 -17.03
C THR A 303 -13.59 -32.21 -18.18
N SER A 304 -14.79 -31.81 -18.61
CA SER A 304 -15.00 -30.82 -19.67
C SER A 304 -14.55 -29.39 -19.25
N CYS A 305 -14.56 -29.08 -17.98
CA CYS A 305 -14.06 -27.82 -17.45
C CYS A 305 -12.56 -27.91 -17.15
N ILE A 306 -12.14 -28.99 -16.51
CA ILE A 306 -10.75 -29.22 -16.08
C ILE A 306 -9.79 -29.32 -17.25
N ASN A 307 -10.20 -29.97 -18.36
CA ASN A 307 -9.39 -30.12 -19.57
C ASN A 307 -9.10 -28.77 -20.29
N LYS A 308 -9.80 -27.70 -19.92
CA LYS A 308 -9.52 -26.33 -20.39
C LYS A 308 -8.43 -25.65 -19.55
N ILE A 309 -8.10 -26.20 -18.40
CA ILE A 309 -7.04 -25.71 -17.54
C ILE A 309 -5.78 -26.51 -17.85
N LYS A 310 -4.72 -25.83 -18.31
CA LYS A 310 -3.43 -26.50 -18.52
C LYS A 310 -2.97 -27.15 -17.23
N GLU A 311 -2.33 -28.29 -17.33
CA GLU A 311 -1.96 -29.12 -16.17
C GLU A 311 -1.05 -28.34 -15.18
N GLU A 312 -0.08 -27.60 -15.70
CA GLU A 312 0.81 -26.74 -14.91
C GLU A 312 0.09 -25.64 -14.14
N ASN A 313 -1.13 -25.28 -14.56
CA ASN A 313 -1.94 -24.23 -13.94
C ASN A 313 -3.02 -24.78 -13.00
N ARG A 314 -3.13 -26.09 -12.84
CA ARG A 314 -4.11 -26.69 -11.93
C ARG A 314 -3.65 -26.60 -10.49
N ARG A 315 -4.61 -26.34 -9.61
CA ARG A 315 -4.45 -26.39 -8.15
C ARG A 315 -5.55 -27.26 -7.59
N TYR A 316 -5.23 -27.93 -6.52
CA TYR A 316 -6.05 -28.99 -5.92
C TYR A 316 -6.32 -28.60 -4.49
N PHE A 317 -7.57 -28.60 -4.08
CA PHE A 317 -8.01 -28.18 -2.76
C PHE A 317 -8.76 -29.34 -2.08
N ILE A 318 -8.48 -29.54 -0.79
CA ILE A 318 -9.20 -30.45 0.10
C ILE A 318 -9.91 -29.59 1.13
N GLY A 319 -11.25 -29.62 1.16
CA GLY A 319 -12.06 -28.81 2.07
C GLY A 319 -13.48 -28.60 1.57
N THR A 320 -14.20 -27.69 2.20
CA THR A 320 -15.62 -27.45 1.90
C THR A 320 -15.81 -26.35 0.83
N LYS A 321 -16.97 -26.38 0.20
CA LYS A 321 -17.40 -25.34 -0.73
C LYS A 321 -17.53 -23.97 -0.02
N GLU A 322 -18.01 -24.01 1.21
CA GLU A 322 -18.21 -22.83 2.04
C GLU A 322 -16.88 -22.14 2.32
N GLU A 323 -15.82 -22.90 2.64
CA GLU A 323 -14.47 -22.34 2.82
C GLU A 323 -13.95 -21.64 1.55
N LEU A 324 -14.16 -22.22 0.38
CA LEU A 324 -13.77 -21.57 -0.88
C LEU A 324 -14.58 -20.28 -1.12
N LEU A 325 -15.88 -20.28 -0.85
CA LEU A 325 -16.74 -19.09 -1.02
C LEU A 325 -16.36 -17.98 -0.03
N GLU A 326 -16.06 -18.32 1.23
CA GLU A 326 -15.61 -17.36 2.26
C GLU A 326 -14.26 -16.76 1.94
N ASN A 327 -13.40 -17.50 1.23
CA ASN A 327 -12.10 -17.02 0.75
C ASN A 327 -12.16 -16.34 -0.64
N GLY A 328 -13.35 -15.96 -1.11
CA GLY A 328 -13.53 -15.16 -2.33
C GLY A 328 -13.53 -15.96 -3.63
N TYR A 329 -13.54 -17.30 -3.56
CA TYR A 329 -13.70 -18.14 -4.75
C TYR A 329 -15.17 -18.25 -5.14
N SER A 330 -15.43 -18.56 -6.40
CA SER A 330 -16.78 -18.74 -6.94
C SER A 330 -16.94 -20.09 -7.62
N ALA A 331 -18.09 -20.72 -7.44
CA ALA A 331 -18.40 -21.98 -8.12
C ALA A 331 -18.54 -21.78 -9.62
N CYS A 332 -17.96 -22.67 -10.41
CA CYS A 332 -18.12 -22.67 -11.86
C CYS A 332 -19.59 -22.85 -12.26
N LYS A 333 -20.12 -21.91 -13.05
CA LYS A 333 -21.53 -21.96 -13.51
C LYS A 333 -21.84 -23.15 -14.39
N ASN A 334 -20.83 -23.73 -15.05
CA ASN A 334 -21.01 -24.85 -15.99
C ASN A 334 -21.05 -26.20 -15.29
N CYS A 335 -20.16 -26.46 -14.34
CA CYS A 335 -20.13 -27.74 -13.62
C CYS A 335 -20.86 -27.70 -12.28
N LYS A 336 -21.14 -26.55 -11.73
CA LYS A 336 -21.91 -26.33 -10.48
C LYS A 336 -21.40 -27.23 -9.33
N PRO A 337 -20.10 -27.12 -8.96
CA PRO A 337 -19.50 -27.91 -7.90
C PRO A 337 -20.12 -27.64 -6.53
#